data_5881020268a71b67ad37b7a827cb6d11
#
_entry.id   5881020268a71b67ad37b7a827cb6d11
#
_cell.length_a   1.000
_cell.length_b   1.000
_cell.length_c   1.000
_cell.angle_alpha   90.00
_cell.angle_beta   90.00
_cell.angle_gamma   90.00
#
_symmetry.space_group_name_H-M   'P 1'
#
loop_
_entity.id
_entity.type
_entity.pdbx_description
1 polymer ?
#
loop_
_entity_poly.entity_id
_entity_poly.type
_entity_poly.pdbx_seq_one_letter_code
_entity_poly.pdbx_strand_id
1 'polypeptide(L)'
;MAEQLSLPSAEALTEEPAQTMAPSDLGAHSSLRAAMSGFEVHMQGQGFSEHTIKAFLSDLNILAQFVGAGTAIGSISTRDLNRFTDWLVYERGVPCNLKSLARRVTALKVFFGWLTEAEVLPHDPAAPVVHKPVMTPLPQILSDAEVEQVLAVTQMLRHTEKPDARPHLLVTLLLHTGIKKGECMSIVMNHLDLSDPAEPVLWIRYANPRRRHKERKLRLPVWWPVVLAEYRAQYQPQESLFPCTARNLEYVLRNVAQQAELPHSLSFEMLRWTCAVRDYRAGMSADKLRQKLGISKITWREVGVKIARLASPAL
;
A
#
# COMPACT_ATOMS: atom_id res chain seq x y z
N MET A 1 13.75 -10.15 -61.71
CA MET A 1 13.06 -11.21 -60.99
C MET A 1 13.57 -11.18 -59.56
N ALA A 2 12.78 -10.63 -58.68
CA ALA A 2 13.04 -10.60 -57.25
C ALA A 2 11.87 -11.28 -56.57
N GLU A 3 12.12 -12.44 -55.99
CA GLU A 3 11.15 -13.23 -55.24
C GLU A 3 10.83 -12.56 -53.92
N GLN A 4 9.55 -12.19 -53.71
CA GLN A 4 9.00 -11.75 -52.44
C GLN A 4 8.74 -12.99 -51.58
N LEU A 5 9.51 -13.16 -50.50
CA LEU A 5 9.22 -14.10 -49.42
C LEU A 5 8.08 -13.54 -48.55
N SER A 6 6.93 -14.19 -48.64
CA SER A 6 5.76 -13.95 -47.77
C SER A 6 6.04 -14.50 -46.36
N LEU A 7 5.97 -13.62 -45.34
CA LEU A 7 5.94 -14.03 -43.95
C LEU A 7 4.56 -14.61 -43.60
N PRO A 8 4.45 -15.69 -42.81
CA PRO A 8 3.17 -16.23 -42.40
C PRO A 8 2.49 -15.30 -41.37
N SER A 9 1.20 -15.09 -41.59
CA SER A 9 0.29 -14.34 -40.72
C SER A 9 0.30 -14.92 -39.32
N ALA A 10 0.47 -14.05 -38.30
CA ALA A 10 0.23 -14.37 -36.92
C ALA A 10 -1.26 -14.71 -36.76
N GLU A 11 -1.56 -15.97 -36.52
CA GLU A 11 -2.89 -16.40 -36.05
C GLU A 11 -3.10 -15.78 -34.66
N ALA A 12 -4.09 -14.90 -34.59
CA ALA A 12 -4.59 -14.35 -33.34
C ALA A 12 -5.12 -15.50 -32.51
N LEU A 13 -4.42 -15.79 -31.39
CA LEU A 13 -4.96 -16.59 -30.32
C LEU A 13 -6.16 -15.83 -29.74
N THR A 14 -7.35 -16.18 -30.18
CA THR A 14 -8.60 -15.77 -29.55
C THR A 14 -8.61 -16.33 -28.13
N GLU A 15 -8.30 -15.48 -27.16
CA GLU A 15 -8.59 -15.77 -25.75
C GLU A 15 -10.12 -15.87 -25.61
N GLU A 16 -10.62 -17.08 -25.38
CA GLU A 16 -12.00 -17.27 -24.97
C GLU A 16 -12.24 -16.48 -23.67
N PRO A 17 -13.34 -15.72 -23.55
CA PRO A 17 -13.66 -15.01 -22.33
C PRO A 17 -13.82 -16.04 -21.21
N ALA A 18 -13.06 -15.87 -20.12
CA ALA A 18 -13.15 -16.72 -18.93
C ALA A 18 -14.60 -16.72 -18.44
N GLN A 19 -15.28 -17.86 -18.58
CA GLN A 19 -16.62 -18.06 -18.03
C GLN A 19 -16.53 -17.88 -16.51
N THR A 20 -17.30 -16.94 -15.99
CA THR A 20 -17.41 -16.67 -14.56
C THR A 20 -18.18 -17.82 -13.92
N MET A 21 -17.47 -18.86 -13.46
CA MET A 21 -18.08 -20.01 -12.78
C MET A 21 -18.45 -19.62 -11.35
N ALA A 22 -19.70 -19.96 -10.96
CA ALA A 22 -20.12 -19.84 -9.57
C ALA A 22 -19.38 -20.88 -8.70
N PRO A 23 -19.20 -20.65 -7.37
CA PRO A 23 -18.59 -21.63 -6.48
C PRO A 23 -19.21 -23.03 -6.54
N SER A 24 -20.51 -23.10 -6.81
CA SER A 24 -21.28 -24.35 -6.97
C SER A 24 -20.85 -25.22 -8.17
N ASP A 25 -20.12 -24.64 -9.13
CA ASP A 25 -19.74 -25.34 -10.36
C ASP A 25 -18.27 -25.83 -10.30
N LEU A 26 -17.58 -25.57 -9.20
CA LEU A 26 -16.20 -25.98 -8.99
C LEU A 26 -16.14 -27.37 -8.36
N GLY A 27 -15.21 -28.20 -8.84
CA GLY A 27 -14.87 -29.50 -8.27
C GLY A 27 -13.35 -29.69 -8.19
N ALA A 28 -12.90 -30.76 -7.55
CA ALA A 28 -11.46 -31.05 -7.40
C ALA A 28 -10.69 -31.15 -8.75
N HIS A 29 -11.40 -31.46 -9.84
CA HIS A 29 -10.85 -31.53 -11.20
C HIS A 29 -10.81 -30.16 -11.93
N SER A 30 -11.45 -29.13 -11.37
CA SER A 30 -11.43 -27.79 -11.95
C SER A 30 -10.00 -27.25 -12.00
N SER A 31 -9.69 -26.50 -13.08
CA SER A 31 -8.37 -25.88 -13.22
C SER A 31 -8.14 -24.80 -12.18
N LEU A 32 -6.87 -24.56 -11.83
CA LEU A 32 -6.47 -23.48 -10.93
C LEU A 32 -7.01 -22.12 -11.43
N ARG A 33 -6.98 -21.89 -12.75
CA ARG A 33 -7.52 -20.66 -13.36
C ARG A 33 -9.01 -20.48 -13.09
N ALA A 34 -9.81 -21.54 -13.30
CA ALA A 34 -11.25 -21.50 -13.04
C ALA A 34 -11.54 -21.23 -11.56
N ALA A 35 -10.82 -21.90 -10.65
CA ALA A 35 -10.93 -21.68 -9.22
C ALA A 35 -10.54 -20.24 -8.80
N MET A 36 -9.51 -19.65 -9.42
CA MET A 36 -9.12 -18.24 -9.16
C MET A 36 -10.23 -17.27 -9.58
N SER A 37 -10.93 -17.51 -10.69
CA SER A 37 -12.05 -16.67 -11.11
C SER A 37 -13.23 -16.77 -10.13
N GLY A 38 -13.57 -17.97 -9.65
CA GLY A 38 -14.56 -18.16 -8.60
C GLY A 38 -14.16 -17.48 -7.27
N PHE A 39 -12.88 -17.53 -6.92
CA PHE A 39 -12.36 -16.87 -5.72
C PHE A 39 -12.46 -15.35 -5.80
N GLU A 40 -12.24 -14.75 -6.98
CA GLU A 40 -12.42 -13.31 -7.19
C GLU A 40 -13.87 -12.89 -6.88
N VAL A 41 -14.86 -13.63 -7.42
CA VAL A 41 -16.29 -13.38 -7.17
C VAL A 41 -16.60 -13.55 -5.68
N HIS A 42 -16.09 -14.60 -5.03
CA HIS A 42 -16.25 -14.82 -3.60
C HIS A 42 -15.71 -13.64 -2.78
N MET A 43 -14.48 -13.20 -3.05
CA MET A 43 -13.90 -12.07 -2.34
C MET A 43 -14.69 -10.77 -2.52
N GLN A 44 -15.21 -10.51 -3.72
CA GLN A 44 -16.09 -9.37 -4.00
C GLN A 44 -17.37 -9.44 -3.15
N GLY A 45 -18.02 -10.60 -3.11
CA GLY A 45 -19.22 -10.85 -2.28
C GLY A 45 -18.96 -10.69 -0.79
N GLN A 46 -17.77 -11.06 -0.31
CA GLN A 46 -17.34 -10.86 1.08
C GLN A 46 -16.93 -9.40 1.40
N GLY A 47 -16.93 -8.51 0.41
CA GLY A 47 -16.61 -7.11 0.58
C GLY A 47 -15.12 -6.82 0.83
N PHE A 48 -14.23 -7.66 0.29
CA PHE A 48 -12.79 -7.36 0.25
C PHE A 48 -12.53 -6.09 -0.56
N SER A 49 -11.46 -5.36 -0.21
CA SER A 49 -11.09 -4.20 -1.01
C SER A 49 -10.51 -4.64 -2.36
N GLU A 50 -10.72 -3.85 -3.41
CA GLU A 50 -10.12 -4.12 -4.74
C GLU A 50 -8.60 -4.34 -4.66
N HIS A 51 -7.89 -3.57 -3.82
CA HIS A 51 -6.46 -3.74 -3.63
C HIS A 51 -6.11 -5.11 -3.03
N THR A 52 -6.93 -5.62 -2.11
CA THR A 52 -6.74 -6.96 -1.52
C THR A 52 -6.99 -8.03 -2.56
N ILE A 53 -8.08 -7.91 -3.33
CA ILE A 53 -8.44 -8.85 -4.40
C ILE A 53 -7.31 -8.90 -5.44
N LYS A 54 -6.89 -7.74 -5.98
CA LYS A 54 -5.79 -7.65 -6.94
C LYS A 54 -4.48 -8.24 -6.40
N ALA A 55 -4.16 -8.01 -5.12
CA ALA A 55 -2.96 -8.54 -4.51
C ALA A 55 -3.00 -10.06 -4.38
N PHE A 56 -4.13 -10.64 -3.94
CA PHE A 56 -4.29 -12.09 -3.79
C PHE A 56 -4.30 -12.79 -5.15
N LEU A 57 -5.03 -12.25 -6.14
CA LEU A 57 -5.01 -12.80 -7.49
C LEU A 57 -3.62 -12.72 -8.13
N SER A 58 -2.88 -11.63 -7.91
CA SER A 58 -1.50 -11.51 -8.36
C SER A 58 -0.60 -12.58 -7.73
N ASP A 59 -0.79 -12.90 -6.44
CA ASP A 59 -0.02 -13.95 -5.77
C ASP A 59 -0.40 -15.35 -6.27
N LEU A 60 -1.69 -15.61 -6.52
CA LEU A 60 -2.16 -16.87 -7.12
C LEU A 60 -1.74 -17.02 -8.58
N ASN A 61 -1.64 -15.94 -9.34
CA ASN A 61 -1.05 -15.99 -10.70
C ASN A 61 0.42 -16.43 -10.67
N ILE A 62 1.17 -16.07 -9.63
CA ILE A 62 2.55 -16.56 -9.46
C ILE A 62 2.54 -18.06 -9.15
N LEU A 63 1.58 -18.55 -8.35
CA LEU A 63 1.41 -20.00 -8.15
C LEU A 63 1.08 -20.68 -9.48
N ALA A 64 0.15 -20.11 -10.27
CA ALA A 64 -0.23 -20.64 -11.58
C ALA A 64 0.93 -20.68 -12.59
N GLN A 65 1.90 -19.76 -12.49
CA GLN A 65 3.15 -19.82 -13.26
C GLN A 65 4.03 -21.01 -12.84
N PHE A 66 4.01 -21.37 -11.58
CA PHE A 66 4.82 -22.46 -11.04
C PHE A 66 4.22 -23.85 -11.30
N VAL A 67 2.93 -24.05 -11.00
CA VAL A 67 2.27 -25.36 -11.14
C VAL A 67 1.59 -25.55 -12.49
N GLY A 68 1.33 -24.50 -13.26
CA GLY A 68 0.52 -24.48 -14.46
C GLY A 68 -0.92 -24.02 -14.18
N ALA A 69 -1.44 -23.08 -14.97
CA ALA A 69 -2.78 -22.53 -14.80
C ALA A 69 -3.93 -23.55 -15.05
N GLY A 70 -3.64 -24.60 -15.84
CA GLY A 70 -4.55 -25.70 -16.14
C GLY A 70 -4.54 -26.83 -15.11
N THR A 71 -3.65 -26.79 -14.11
CA THR A 71 -3.52 -27.83 -13.09
C THR A 71 -4.81 -27.98 -12.30
N ALA A 72 -5.28 -29.22 -12.13
CA ALA A 72 -6.46 -29.52 -11.32
C ALA A 72 -6.18 -29.15 -9.84
N ILE A 73 -7.10 -28.38 -9.23
CA ILE A 73 -6.90 -27.89 -7.86
C ILE A 73 -6.75 -29.02 -6.83
N GLY A 74 -7.42 -30.14 -7.03
CA GLY A 74 -7.33 -31.30 -6.17
C GLY A 74 -5.99 -32.07 -6.29
N SER A 75 -5.17 -31.82 -7.31
CA SER A 75 -3.84 -32.41 -7.46
C SER A 75 -2.73 -31.60 -6.77
N ILE A 76 -3.03 -30.36 -6.35
CA ILE A 76 -2.06 -29.47 -5.68
C ILE A 76 -1.92 -29.91 -4.23
N SER A 77 -0.75 -30.44 -3.88
CA SER A 77 -0.45 -30.94 -2.54
C SER A 77 0.28 -29.93 -1.68
N THR A 78 0.35 -30.16 -0.37
CA THR A 78 1.19 -29.41 0.57
C THR A 78 2.67 -29.40 0.13
N ARG A 79 3.13 -30.51 -0.46
CA ARG A 79 4.50 -30.61 -0.97
C ARG A 79 4.74 -29.63 -2.11
N ASP A 80 3.78 -29.47 -3.03
CA ASP A 80 3.89 -28.53 -4.14
C ASP A 80 3.89 -27.10 -3.65
N LEU A 81 3.04 -26.77 -2.64
CA LEU A 81 3.03 -25.44 -2.02
C LEU A 81 4.32 -25.12 -1.27
N ASN A 82 4.93 -26.09 -0.59
CA ASN A 82 6.26 -25.90 0.03
C ASN A 82 7.35 -25.70 -1.04
N ARG A 83 7.36 -26.49 -2.12
CA ARG A 83 8.27 -26.27 -3.25
C ARG A 83 8.07 -24.91 -3.90
N PHE A 84 6.83 -24.45 -4.02
CA PHE A 84 6.53 -23.10 -4.50
C PHE A 84 7.15 -22.02 -3.61
N THR A 85 7.06 -22.15 -2.27
CA THR A 85 7.70 -21.19 -1.35
C THR A 85 9.22 -21.18 -1.48
N ASP A 86 9.85 -22.33 -1.67
CA ASP A 86 11.29 -22.43 -1.89
C ASP A 86 11.69 -21.83 -3.24
N TRP A 87 10.95 -22.14 -4.30
CA TRP A 87 11.14 -21.56 -5.63
C TRP A 87 11.05 -20.04 -5.61
N LEU A 88 10.08 -19.45 -4.87
CA LEU A 88 9.94 -18.00 -4.73
C LEU A 88 11.19 -17.33 -4.14
N VAL A 89 11.89 -18.02 -3.23
CA VAL A 89 13.04 -17.46 -2.50
C VAL A 89 14.34 -17.71 -3.24
N TYR A 90 14.52 -18.88 -3.85
CA TYR A 90 15.83 -19.34 -4.31
C TYR A 90 15.97 -19.46 -5.83
N GLU A 91 14.87 -19.69 -6.57
CA GLU A 91 14.97 -20.12 -7.96
C GLU A 91 14.30 -19.13 -8.96
N ARG A 92 13.31 -18.37 -8.51
CA ARG A 92 12.51 -17.52 -9.41
C ARG A 92 13.30 -16.40 -10.10
N GLY A 93 14.47 -16.02 -9.60
CA GLY A 93 15.26 -14.91 -10.13
C GLY A 93 14.72 -13.51 -9.81
N VAL A 94 13.58 -13.41 -9.13
CA VAL A 94 12.99 -12.15 -8.67
C VAL A 94 13.06 -12.10 -7.14
N PRO A 95 13.71 -11.07 -6.54
CA PRO A 95 13.85 -10.99 -5.10
C PRO A 95 12.52 -11.11 -4.36
N CYS A 96 12.43 -12.07 -3.45
CA CYS A 96 11.26 -12.27 -2.60
C CYS A 96 11.61 -11.96 -1.14
N ASN A 97 11.30 -10.74 -0.69
CA ASN A 97 11.50 -10.42 0.72
C ASN A 97 10.50 -11.17 1.62
N LEU A 98 10.84 -11.31 2.90
CA LEU A 98 10.05 -12.06 3.87
C LEU A 98 8.60 -11.56 4.02
N LYS A 99 8.35 -10.25 3.90
CA LYS A 99 6.98 -9.70 3.94
C LYS A 99 6.16 -10.16 2.73
N SER A 100 6.77 -10.15 1.54
CA SER A 100 6.13 -10.62 0.31
C SER A 100 5.85 -12.11 0.38
N LEU A 101 6.78 -12.92 0.92
CA LEU A 101 6.59 -14.35 1.13
C LEU A 101 5.43 -14.61 2.09
N ALA A 102 5.42 -13.94 3.25
CA ALA A 102 4.35 -14.06 4.24
C ALA A 102 2.97 -13.72 3.65
N ARG A 103 2.87 -12.64 2.85
CA ARG A 103 1.63 -12.28 2.17
C ARG A 103 1.18 -13.35 1.18
N ARG A 104 2.10 -13.91 0.39
CA ARG A 104 1.80 -15.00 -0.56
C ARG A 104 1.31 -16.25 0.15
N VAL A 105 1.96 -16.67 1.23
CA VAL A 105 1.47 -17.79 2.06
C VAL A 105 0.08 -17.49 2.62
N THR A 106 -0.20 -16.25 3.03
CA THR A 106 -1.56 -15.86 3.46
C THR A 106 -2.57 -15.99 2.32
N ALA A 107 -2.23 -15.56 1.10
CA ALA A 107 -3.11 -15.69 -0.07
C ALA A 107 -3.42 -17.17 -0.37
N LEU A 108 -2.40 -18.06 -0.29
CA LEU A 108 -2.61 -19.51 -0.44
C LEU A 108 -3.57 -20.06 0.61
N LYS A 109 -3.36 -19.72 1.88
CA LYS A 109 -4.21 -20.20 2.99
C LYS A 109 -5.65 -19.74 2.85
N VAL A 110 -5.86 -18.49 2.47
CA VAL A 110 -7.22 -17.97 2.27
C VAL A 110 -7.89 -18.63 1.06
N PHE A 111 -7.16 -18.86 -0.03
CA PHE A 111 -7.67 -19.49 -1.23
C PHE A 111 -8.04 -20.96 -1.02
N PHE A 112 -7.12 -21.77 -0.51
CA PHE A 112 -7.36 -23.20 -0.29
C PHE A 112 -8.32 -23.46 0.88
N GLY A 113 -8.29 -22.62 1.91
CA GLY A 113 -9.28 -22.62 2.99
C GLY A 113 -10.69 -22.38 2.46
N TRP A 114 -10.87 -21.37 1.57
CA TRP A 114 -12.16 -21.15 0.92
C TRP A 114 -12.64 -22.36 0.09
N LEU A 115 -11.75 -23.01 -0.67
CA LEU A 115 -12.10 -24.20 -1.44
C LEU A 115 -12.53 -25.36 -0.53
N THR A 116 -11.93 -25.48 0.63
CA THR A 116 -12.28 -26.52 1.61
C THR A 116 -13.58 -26.19 2.34
N GLU A 117 -13.81 -24.93 2.73
CA GLU A 117 -15.07 -24.46 3.33
C GLU A 117 -16.25 -24.58 2.35
N ALA A 118 -16.00 -24.44 1.04
CA ALA A 118 -16.98 -24.64 -0.02
C ALA A 118 -17.13 -26.12 -0.44
N GLU A 119 -16.53 -27.06 0.29
CA GLU A 119 -16.56 -28.52 0.04
C GLU A 119 -16.03 -28.93 -1.36
N VAL A 120 -15.30 -28.04 -2.06
CA VAL A 120 -14.65 -28.31 -3.34
C VAL A 120 -13.45 -29.25 -3.16
N LEU A 121 -12.72 -29.09 -2.03
CA LEU A 121 -11.61 -29.95 -1.64
C LEU A 121 -11.91 -30.63 -0.29
N PRO A 122 -11.52 -31.91 -0.13
CA PRO A 122 -11.77 -32.66 1.10
C PRO A 122 -10.90 -32.19 2.27
N HIS A 123 -9.78 -31.51 2.00
CA HIS A 123 -8.86 -30.97 3.00
C HIS A 123 -8.06 -29.79 2.41
N ASP A 124 -7.58 -28.89 3.28
CA ASP A 124 -6.79 -27.73 2.90
C ASP A 124 -5.29 -28.08 2.77
N PRO A 125 -4.72 -28.11 1.55
CA PRO A 125 -3.30 -28.39 1.36
C PRO A 125 -2.40 -27.25 1.84
N ALA A 126 -2.93 -26.03 2.04
CA ALA A 126 -2.17 -24.88 2.52
C ALA A 126 -2.13 -24.78 4.05
N ALA A 127 -3.00 -25.50 4.78
CA ALA A 127 -3.03 -25.46 6.24
C ALA A 127 -1.68 -25.79 6.88
N PRO A 128 -0.94 -26.86 6.46
CA PRO A 128 0.35 -27.21 7.03
C PRO A 128 1.51 -26.31 6.56
N VAL A 129 1.33 -25.47 5.54
CA VAL A 129 2.38 -24.58 5.04
C VAL A 129 2.81 -23.63 6.15
N VAL A 130 4.11 -23.65 6.51
CA VAL A 130 4.62 -22.87 7.64
C VAL A 130 4.68 -21.38 7.28
N HIS A 131 3.95 -20.58 8.04
CA HIS A 131 4.07 -19.14 8.03
C HIS A 131 5.17 -18.72 9.02
N LYS A 132 6.38 -18.49 8.52
CA LYS A 132 7.46 -18.01 9.40
C LYS A 132 7.15 -16.57 9.84
N PRO A 133 7.12 -16.27 11.14
CA PRO A 133 6.94 -14.90 11.60
C PRO A 133 8.09 -14.03 11.08
N VAL A 134 7.74 -12.92 10.44
CA VAL A 134 8.73 -12.00 9.89
C VAL A 134 9.00 -10.92 10.92
N MET A 135 10.19 -10.89 11.47
CA MET A 135 10.65 -9.72 12.21
C MET A 135 10.78 -8.55 11.22
N THR A 136 9.89 -7.59 11.36
CA THR A 136 9.94 -6.38 10.54
C THR A 136 11.05 -5.48 11.09
N PRO A 137 12.06 -5.09 10.29
CA PRO A 137 13.09 -4.15 10.74
C PRO A 137 12.45 -2.84 11.20
N LEU A 138 13.17 -2.07 12.01
CA LEU A 138 12.73 -0.74 12.40
C LEU A 138 12.53 0.11 11.14
N PRO A 139 11.46 0.89 11.09
CA PRO A 139 11.25 1.83 10.00
C PRO A 139 12.37 2.87 9.95
N GLN A 140 12.72 3.31 8.75
CA GLN A 140 13.59 4.46 8.58
C GLN A 140 12.82 5.75 8.90
N ILE A 141 13.49 6.66 9.59
CA ILE A 141 12.99 8.00 9.91
C ILE A 141 14.05 9.03 9.49
N LEU A 142 13.63 10.25 9.30
CA LEU A 142 14.54 11.38 9.14
C LEU A 142 15.08 11.81 10.50
N SER A 143 16.35 12.15 10.57
CA SER A 143 16.95 12.93 11.66
C SER A 143 16.41 14.37 11.63
N ASP A 144 16.60 15.12 12.71
CA ASP A 144 16.14 16.52 12.74
C ASP A 144 16.88 17.38 11.69
N ALA A 145 18.17 17.13 11.44
CA ALA A 145 18.94 17.80 10.38
C ALA A 145 18.39 17.48 8.98
N GLU A 146 18.05 16.22 8.70
CA GLU A 146 17.44 15.84 7.41
C GLU A 146 16.04 16.45 7.24
N VAL A 147 15.26 16.58 8.31
CA VAL A 147 13.97 17.29 8.27
C VAL A 147 14.18 18.76 7.91
N GLU A 148 15.17 19.43 8.49
CA GLU A 148 15.50 20.82 8.16
C GLU A 148 15.94 20.97 6.70
N GLN A 149 16.80 20.07 6.19
CA GLN A 149 17.21 20.06 4.79
C GLN A 149 16.02 19.89 3.84
N VAL A 150 15.14 18.94 4.12
CA VAL A 150 13.92 18.70 3.32
C VAL A 150 12.99 19.93 3.33
N LEU A 151 12.79 20.53 4.49
CA LEU A 151 11.98 21.74 4.61
C LEU A 151 12.61 22.93 3.88
N ALA A 152 13.93 23.13 3.98
CA ALA A 152 14.65 24.20 3.29
C ALA A 152 14.50 24.06 1.76
N VAL A 153 14.74 22.85 1.21
CA VAL A 153 14.58 22.58 -0.22
C VAL A 153 13.15 22.84 -0.68
N THR A 154 12.16 22.31 0.04
CA THR A 154 10.76 22.49 -0.36
C THR A 154 10.31 23.94 -0.22
N GLN A 155 10.85 24.69 0.75
CA GLN A 155 10.62 26.12 0.90
C GLN A 155 11.25 26.89 -0.28
N MET A 156 12.49 26.55 -0.66
CA MET A 156 13.16 27.17 -1.82
C MET A 156 12.35 26.99 -3.11
N LEU A 157 11.82 25.77 -3.35
CA LEU A 157 11.02 25.48 -4.55
C LEU A 157 9.78 26.36 -4.70
N ARG A 158 9.24 26.91 -3.61
CA ARG A 158 8.12 27.88 -3.66
C ARG A 158 8.54 29.25 -4.22
N HIS A 159 9.84 29.58 -4.24
CA HIS A 159 10.35 30.91 -4.56
C HIS A 159 11.32 30.91 -5.75
N THR A 160 11.34 29.83 -6.56
CA THR A 160 12.11 29.76 -7.81
C THR A 160 11.43 30.55 -8.93
N GLU A 161 12.10 30.70 -10.08
CA GLU A 161 11.51 31.30 -11.28
C GLU A 161 10.23 30.58 -11.75
N LYS A 162 10.15 29.25 -11.51
CA LYS A 162 8.94 28.45 -11.72
C LYS A 162 8.49 27.88 -10.37
N PRO A 163 7.71 28.67 -9.59
CA PRO A 163 7.35 28.28 -8.24
C PRO A 163 6.51 27.00 -8.22
N ASP A 164 6.83 26.09 -7.32
CA ASP A 164 6.04 24.88 -7.06
C ASP A 164 5.81 24.73 -5.55
N ALA A 165 4.57 25.01 -5.10
CA ALA A 165 4.17 24.88 -3.71
C ALA A 165 3.81 23.45 -3.31
N ARG A 166 3.59 22.54 -4.28
CA ARG A 166 3.13 21.17 -4.03
C ARG A 166 4.10 20.35 -3.16
N PRO A 167 5.44 20.37 -3.38
CA PRO A 167 6.37 19.64 -2.53
C PRO A 167 6.30 20.08 -1.06
N HIS A 168 6.26 21.40 -0.81
CA HIS A 168 6.20 21.94 0.54
C HIS A 168 4.86 21.64 1.22
N LEU A 169 3.75 21.79 0.48
CA LEU A 169 2.42 21.43 0.97
C LEU A 169 2.34 19.96 1.39
N LEU A 170 2.84 19.06 0.54
CA LEU A 170 2.82 17.62 0.77
C LEU A 170 3.71 17.22 1.96
N VAL A 171 4.97 17.65 1.96
CA VAL A 171 5.94 17.30 3.01
C VAL A 171 5.46 17.80 4.37
N THR A 172 5.04 19.05 4.45
CA THR A 172 4.56 19.62 5.72
C THR A 172 3.26 18.99 6.19
N LEU A 173 2.34 18.68 5.27
CA LEU A 173 1.14 17.92 5.60
C LEU A 173 1.49 16.58 6.28
N LEU A 174 2.41 15.82 5.67
CA LEU A 174 2.80 14.50 6.18
C LEU A 174 3.57 14.58 7.51
N LEU A 175 4.49 15.53 7.65
CA LEU A 175 5.28 15.73 8.86
C LEU A 175 4.44 16.20 10.06
N HIS A 176 3.38 16.97 9.83
CA HIS A 176 2.53 17.46 10.92
C HIS A 176 1.37 16.55 11.25
N THR A 177 0.88 15.75 10.30
CA THR A 177 -0.32 14.94 10.50
C THR A 177 -0.03 13.45 10.63
N GLY A 178 1.06 12.95 10.06
CA GLY A 178 1.41 11.53 10.03
C GLY A 178 0.36 10.66 9.33
N ILE A 179 -0.40 11.20 8.39
CA ILE A 179 -1.44 10.45 7.65
C ILE A 179 -0.82 9.39 6.73
N LYS A 180 -1.61 8.38 6.39
CA LYS A 180 -1.22 7.34 5.43
C LYS A 180 -1.31 7.84 4.00
N LYS A 181 -0.55 7.24 3.09
CA LYS A 181 -0.64 7.52 1.65
C LYS A 181 -2.08 7.47 1.13
N GLY A 182 -2.83 6.43 1.46
CA GLY A 182 -4.23 6.32 1.04
C GLY A 182 -5.14 7.39 1.65
N GLU A 183 -4.88 7.82 2.90
CA GLU A 183 -5.61 8.95 3.52
C GLU A 183 -5.27 10.26 2.79
N CYS A 184 -3.99 10.50 2.48
CA CYS A 184 -3.54 11.67 1.73
C CYS A 184 -4.22 11.77 0.36
N MET A 185 -4.28 10.64 -0.36
CA MET A 185 -4.92 10.58 -1.69
C MET A 185 -6.44 10.74 -1.66
N SER A 186 -7.09 10.52 -0.52
CA SER A 186 -8.54 10.66 -0.35
C SER A 186 -8.97 12.01 0.24
N ILE A 187 -8.04 12.94 0.44
CA ILE A 187 -8.38 14.28 0.91
C ILE A 187 -9.10 15.02 -0.20
N VAL A 188 -10.31 15.51 0.11
CA VAL A 188 -11.04 16.46 -0.72
C VAL A 188 -11.04 17.84 -0.06
N MET A 189 -11.28 18.90 -0.85
CA MET A 189 -11.16 20.27 -0.38
C MET A 189 -12.07 20.58 0.83
N ASN A 190 -13.25 19.96 0.91
CA ASN A 190 -14.17 20.13 2.04
C ASN A 190 -13.75 19.39 3.32
N HIS A 191 -12.66 18.60 3.29
CA HIS A 191 -12.05 18.03 4.50
C HIS A 191 -11.17 19.05 5.24
N LEU A 192 -10.88 20.19 4.62
CA LEU A 192 -10.09 21.29 5.20
C LEU A 192 -11.03 22.31 5.81
N ASP A 193 -10.98 22.45 7.12
CA ASP A 193 -11.67 23.50 7.85
C ASP A 193 -10.66 24.60 8.19
N LEU A 194 -10.79 25.72 7.48
CA LEU A 194 -9.92 26.89 7.60
C LEU A 194 -10.71 28.11 8.08
N SER A 195 -11.89 27.91 8.63
CA SER A 195 -12.77 28.97 9.12
C SER A 195 -12.15 29.74 10.29
N ASP A 196 -11.38 29.04 11.13
CA ASP A 196 -10.56 29.64 12.17
C ASP A 196 -9.09 29.69 11.72
N PRO A 197 -8.54 30.89 11.41
CA PRO A 197 -7.14 31.02 11.02
C PRO A 197 -6.14 30.58 12.10
N ALA A 198 -6.54 30.61 13.38
CA ALA A 198 -5.69 30.21 14.51
C ALA A 198 -5.66 28.68 14.69
N GLU A 199 -6.67 27.97 14.21
CA GLU A 199 -6.78 26.52 14.34
C GLU A 199 -7.18 25.83 13.02
N PRO A 200 -6.37 25.91 11.95
CA PRO A 200 -6.68 25.22 10.71
C PRO A 200 -6.67 23.72 10.92
N VAL A 201 -7.63 23.01 10.32
CA VAL A 201 -7.90 21.61 10.60
C VAL A 201 -8.07 20.80 9.33
N LEU A 202 -7.53 19.59 9.36
CA LEU A 202 -7.81 18.53 8.41
C LEU A 202 -8.70 17.45 9.06
N TRP A 203 -9.82 17.13 8.42
CA TRP A 203 -10.65 15.99 8.76
C TRP A 203 -10.26 14.77 7.93
N ILE A 204 -9.87 13.68 8.59
CA ILE A 204 -9.70 12.39 7.93
C ILE A 204 -11.04 11.67 7.96
N ARG A 205 -11.60 11.40 6.80
CA ARG A 205 -12.89 10.73 6.62
C ARG A 205 -12.72 9.49 5.73
N TYR A 206 -13.65 8.54 5.87
CA TYR A 206 -13.64 7.30 5.11
C TYR A 206 -15.01 7.03 4.48
N ALA A 207 -15.04 6.80 3.17
CA ALA A 207 -16.25 6.36 2.48
C ALA A 207 -16.74 4.98 2.99
N ASN A 208 -15.82 4.08 3.35
CA ASN A 208 -16.16 2.76 3.86
C ASN A 208 -16.63 2.83 5.33
N PRO A 209 -17.90 2.47 5.63
CA PRO A 209 -18.46 2.54 6.99
C PRO A 209 -17.65 1.75 8.03
N ARG A 210 -17.05 0.62 7.63
CA ARG A 210 -16.21 -0.21 8.53
C ARG A 210 -14.95 0.51 9.01
N ARG A 211 -14.56 1.63 8.38
CA ARG A 211 -13.36 2.42 8.73
C ARG A 211 -13.68 3.73 9.43
N ARG A 212 -14.95 4.11 9.61
CA ARG A 212 -15.36 5.37 10.26
C ARG A 212 -14.80 5.54 11.67
N HIS A 213 -14.58 4.45 12.41
CA HIS A 213 -13.93 4.49 13.73
C HIS A 213 -12.47 5.01 13.71
N LYS A 214 -11.87 5.24 12.51
CA LYS A 214 -10.55 5.83 12.31
C LYS A 214 -10.62 7.29 11.86
N GLU A 215 -11.83 7.84 11.71
CA GLU A 215 -12.02 9.24 11.39
C GLU A 215 -11.53 10.11 12.53
N ARG A 216 -10.93 11.23 12.19
CA ARG A 216 -10.29 12.09 13.17
C ARG A 216 -10.02 13.50 12.65
N LYS A 217 -9.95 14.44 13.59
CA LYS A 217 -9.55 15.82 13.38
C LYS A 217 -8.05 15.96 13.63
N LEU A 218 -7.33 16.58 12.70
CA LEU A 218 -5.90 16.83 12.78
C LEU A 218 -5.64 18.31 12.64
N ARG A 219 -4.93 18.91 13.61
CA ARG A 219 -4.53 20.31 13.54
C ARG A 219 -3.41 20.48 12.51
N LEU A 220 -3.50 21.54 11.72
CA LEU A 220 -2.46 21.98 10.81
C LEU A 220 -1.74 23.19 11.39
N PRO A 221 -0.50 23.48 10.98
CA PRO A 221 0.17 24.72 11.36
C PRO A 221 -0.61 25.95 10.88
N VAL A 222 -0.59 27.02 11.66
CA VAL A 222 -1.31 28.27 11.35
C VAL A 222 -0.88 28.90 10.02
N TRP A 223 0.32 28.66 9.57
CA TRP A 223 0.87 29.14 8.29
C TRP A 223 0.54 28.24 7.10
N TRP A 224 0.05 27.02 7.33
CA TRP A 224 -0.20 26.04 6.27
C TRP A 224 -1.26 26.49 5.23
N PRO A 225 -2.33 27.22 5.61
CA PRO A 225 -3.29 27.80 4.66
C PRO A 225 -2.65 28.72 3.61
N VAL A 226 -1.55 29.41 3.94
CA VAL A 226 -0.82 30.27 2.98
C VAL A 226 -0.21 29.39 1.88
N VAL A 227 0.45 28.31 2.23
CA VAL A 227 1.03 27.36 1.27
C VAL A 227 -0.07 26.71 0.43
N LEU A 228 -1.21 26.41 1.04
CA LEU A 228 -2.37 25.88 0.32
C LEU A 228 -2.90 26.90 -0.71
N ALA A 229 -2.94 28.17 -0.38
CA ALA A 229 -3.40 29.23 -1.29
C ALA A 229 -2.46 29.32 -2.51
N GLU A 230 -1.15 29.29 -2.31
CA GLU A 230 -0.16 29.22 -3.41
C GLU A 230 -0.36 28.00 -4.29
N TYR A 231 -0.50 26.82 -3.67
CA TYR A 231 -0.77 25.58 -4.38
C TYR A 231 -2.05 25.64 -5.21
N ARG A 232 -3.14 26.21 -4.64
CA ARG A 232 -4.40 26.37 -5.34
C ARG A 232 -4.29 27.31 -6.54
N ALA A 233 -3.52 28.38 -6.43
CA ALA A 233 -3.26 29.29 -7.54
C ALA A 233 -2.51 28.59 -8.70
N GLN A 234 -1.60 27.69 -8.38
CA GLN A 234 -0.75 26.95 -9.35
C GLN A 234 -1.46 25.76 -9.98
N TYR A 235 -2.18 24.97 -9.20
CA TYR A 235 -2.71 23.65 -9.60
C TYR A 235 -4.22 23.61 -9.77
N GLN A 236 -4.95 24.61 -9.27
CA GLN A 236 -6.41 24.74 -9.36
C GLN A 236 -7.20 23.46 -9.02
N PRO A 237 -6.89 22.79 -7.87
CA PRO A 237 -7.59 21.57 -7.48
C PRO A 237 -9.07 21.85 -7.28
N GLN A 238 -9.93 21.03 -7.89
CA GLN A 238 -11.39 21.21 -7.81
C GLN A 238 -11.96 20.46 -6.60
N GLU A 239 -11.93 19.14 -6.63
CA GLU A 239 -12.49 18.27 -5.59
C GLU A 239 -11.37 17.68 -4.71
N SER A 240 -10.46 16.92 -5.31
CA SER A 240 -9.34 16.29 -4.59
C SER A 240 -8.25 17.31 -4.31
N LEU A 241 -7.68 17.28 -3.10
CA LEU A 241 -6.53 18.13 -2.74
C LEU A 241 -5.35 17.92 -3.70
N PHE A 242 -5.04 16.64 -4.01
CA PHE A 242 -4.01 16.29 -4.98
C PHE A 242 -4.64 15.57 -6.17
N PRO A 243 -5.01 16.28 -7.26
CA PRO A 243 -5.64 15.69 -8.45
C PRO A 243 -4.62 14.96 -9.33
N CYS A 244 -3.90 13.98 -8.75
CA CYS A 244 -2.89 13.19 -9.40
C CYS A 244 -2.81 11.78 -8.81
N THR A 245 -2.02 10.89 -9.39
CA THR A 245 -1.83 9.54 -8.85
C THR A 245 -0.88 9.54 -7.64
N ALA A 246 -1.02 8.55 -6.75
CA ALA A 246 -0.10 8.36 -5.64
C ALA A 246 1.36 8.22 -6.11
N ARG A 247 1.58 7.59 -7.26
CA ARG A 247 2.91 7.45 -7.87
C ARG A 247 3.51 8.80 -8.26
N ASN A 248 2.68 9.75 -8.72
CA ASN A 248 3.16 11.12 -9.00
C ASN A 248 3.67 11.80 -7.72
N LEU A 249 2.94 11.69 -6.60
CA LEU A 249 3.41 12.23 -5.32
C LEU A 249 4.66 11.51 -4.79
N GLU A 250 4.81 10.21 -5.05
CA GLU A 250 6.05 9.48 -4.74
C GLU A 250 7.24 10.01 -5.55
N TYR A 251 7.03 10.41 -6.81
CA TYR A 251 8.07 11.08 -7.60
C TYR A 251 8.42 12.47 -7.03
N VAL A 252 7.41 13.24 -6.61
CA VAL A 252 7.65 14.53 -5.93
C VAL A 252 8.54 14.33 -4.71
N LEU A 253 8.21 13.37 -3.83
CA LEU A 253 9.02 13.07 -2.65
C LEU A 253 10.44 12.61 -3.01
N ARG A 254 10.61 11.80 -4.05
CA ARG A 254 11.93 11.37 -4.53
C ARG A 254 12.77 12.54 -5.02
N ASN A 255 12.19 13.45 -5.79
CA ASN A 255 12.88 14.64 -6.28
C ASN A 255 13.31 15.55 -5.13
N VAL A 256 12.45 15.70 -4.11
CA VAL A 256 12.81 16.44 -2.88
C VAL A 256 14.01 15.80 -2.18
N ALA A 257 14.02 14.46 -2.03
CA ALA A 257 15.13 13.74 -1.43
C ALA A 257 16.45 13.96 -2.18
N GLN A 258 16.42 13.94 -3.53
CA GLN A 258 17.59 14.19 -4.36
C GLN A 258 18.12 15.62 -4.20
N GLN A 259 17.24 16.62 -4.20
CA GLN A 259 17.62 18.02 -4.04
C GLN A 259 18.09 18.34 -2.61
N ALA A 260 17.59 17.60 -1.62
CA ALA A 260 18.04 17.68 -0.22
C ALA A 260 19.30 16.81 0.03
N GLU A 261 19.87 16.19 -1.00
CA GLU A 261 21.06 15.33 -0.93
C GLU A 261 20.95 14.22 0.12
N LEU A 262 19.73 13.70 0.34
CA LEU A 262 19.51 12.63 1.30
C LEU A 262 20.11 11.30 0.80
N PRO A 263 20.73 10.49 1.69
CA PRO A 263 21.31 9.20 1.31
C PRO A 263 20.27 8.14 0.93
N HIS A 264 18.98 8.45 1.11
CA HIS A 264 17.88 7.54 0.88
C HIS A 264 16.66 8.27 0.27
N SER A 265 15.78 7.52 -0.37
CA SER A 265 14.56 8.08 -0.95
C SER A 265 13.54 8.44 0.13
N LEU A 266 12.94 9.63 0.00
CA LEU A 266 11.84 10.06 0.86
C LEU A 266 10.55 9.32 0.49
N SER A 267 9.78 8.90 1.48
CA SER A 267 8.52 8.19 1.28
C SER A 267 7.42 8.63 2.26
N PHE A 268 6.16 8.35 1.91
CA PHE A 268 5.02 8.58 2.80
C PHE A 268 5.18 7.87 4.15
N GLU A 269 5.70 6.64 4.13
CA GLU A 269 5.90 5.86 5.35
C GLU A 269 6.98 6.48 6.23
N MET A 270 8.11 6.87 5.65
CA MET A 270 9.20 7.53 6.37
C MET A 270 8.73 8.84 7.02
N LEU A 271 8.05 9.72 6.29
CA LEU A 271 7.52 10.98 6.85
C LEU A 271 6.50 10.73 7.96
N ARG A 272 5.65 9.71 7.81
CA ARG A 272 4.70 9.31 8.85
C ARG A 272 5.41 8.82 10.11
N TRP A 273 6.45 7.99 9.99
CA TRP A 273 7.23 7.53 11.15
C TRP A 273 8.02 8.67 11.79
N THR A 274 8.59 9.55 10.98
CA THR A 274 9.27 10.77 11.46
C THR A 274 8.30 11.64 12.26
N CYS A 275 7.09 11.91 11.75
CA CYS A 275 6.04 12.60 12.50
C CYS A 275 5.76 11.93 13.84
N ALA A 276 5.54 10.61 13.85
CA ALA A 276 5.20 9.88 15.06
C ALA A 276 6.31 9.93 16.12
N VAL A 277 7.57 9.79 15.70
CA VAL A 277 8.73 9.84 16.61
C VAL A 277 8.93 11.25 17.16
N ARG A 278 8.78 12.29 16.33
CA ARG A 278 8.89 13.70 16.78
C ARG A 278 7.79 14.04 17.78
N ASP A 279 6.54 13.66 17.51
CA ASP A 279 5.43 13.87 18.46
C ASP A 279 5.67 13.13 19.79
N TYR A 280 6.19 11.91 19.74
CA TYR A 280 6.53 11.13 20.93
C TYR A 280 7.65 11.80 21.73
N ARG A 281 8.72 12.26 21.08
CA ARG A 281 9.81 13.02 21.72
C ARG A 281 9.34 14.34 22.32
N ALA A 282 8.34 14.98 21.69
CA ALA A 282 7.68 16.19 22.19
C ALA A 282 6.73 15.92 23.37
N GLY A 283 6.62 14.68 23.89
CA GLY A 283 5.83 14.32 25.04
C GLY A 283 4.34 14.03 24.74
N MET A 284 3.98 13.83 23.48
CA MET A 284 2.59 13.43 23.17
C MET A 284 2.27 12.07 23.79
N SER A 285 1.17 11.97 24.55
CA SER A 285 0.78 10.71 25.18
C SER A 285 0.48 9.61 24.16
N ALA A 286 0.74 8.36 24.54
CA ALA A 286 0.56 7.17 23.69
C ALA A 286 -0.84 7.09 23.06
N ASP A 287 -1.88 7.39 23.83
CA ASP A 287 -3.26 7.37 23.32
C ASP A 287 -3.54 8.49 22.31
N LYS A 288 -3.07 9.71 22.57
CA LYS A 288 -3.20 10.83 21.62
C LYS A 288 -2.46 10.52 20.33
N LEU A 289 -1.25 9.98 20.42
CA LEU A 289 -0.44 9.61 19.25
C LEU A 289 -1.10 8.47 18.46
N ARG A 290 -1.60 7.44 19.14
CA ARG A 290 -2.35 6.35 18.51
C ARG A 290 -3.58 6.87 17.75
N GLN A 291 -4.36 7.77 18.38
CA GLN A 291 -5.52 8.40 17.75
C GLN A 291 -5.12 9.26 16.54
N LYS A 292 -4.09 10.11 16.69
CA LYS A 292 -3.54 10.92 15.59
C LYS A 292 -3.14 10.07 14.40
N LEU A 293 -2.52 8.93 14.64
CA LEU A 293 -2.09 8.00 13.58
C LEU A 293 -3.24 7.14 13.02
N GLY A 294 -4.44 7.15 13.61
CA GLY A 294 -5.59 6.36 13.17
C GLY A 294 -5.32 4.86 13.16
N ILE A 295 -4.73 4.34 14.25
CA ILE A 295 -4.44 2.91 14.40
C ILE A 295 -5.16 2.30 15.60
N SER A 296 -5.48 1.00 15.50
CA SER A 296 -6.18 0.26 16.54
C SER A 296 -5.29 0.03 17.77
N LYS A 297 -5.90 -0.29 18.91
CA LYS A 297 -5.16 -0.69 20.13
C LYS A 297 -4.27 -1.91 19.90
N ILE A 298 -4.72 -2.87 19.07
CA ILE A 298 -3.96 -4.08 18.73
C ILE A 298 -2.70 -3.69 17.93
N THR A 299 -2.87 -2.91 16.87
CA THR A 299 -1.74 -2.43 16.05
C THR A 299 -0.77 -1.55 16.86
N TRP A 300 -1.30 -0.79 17.84
CA TRP A 300 -0.47 0.06 18.68
C TRP A 300 0.54 -0.71 19.53
N ARG A 301 0.23 -1.95 19.94
CA ARG A 301 1.15 -2.79 20.72
C ARG A 301 2.50 -2.96 20.02
N GLU A 302 2.48 -3.13 18.70
CA GLU A 302 3.71 -3.26 17.90
C GLU A 302 4.30 -1.89 17.54
N VAL A 303 3.46 -0.97 17.04
CA VAL A 303 3.89 0.34 16.54
C VAL A 303 4.45 1.19 17.68
N GLY A 304 3.82 1.19 18.85
CA GLY A 304 4.28 1.96 20.01
C GLY A 304 5.68 1.54 20.48
N VAL A 305 5.96 0.24 20.48
CA VAL A 305 7.32 -0.27 20.81
C VAL A 305 8.37 0.21 19.81
N LYS A 306 8.02 0.19 18.52
CA LYS A 306 8.93 0.69 17.46
C LYS A 306 9.19 2.19 17.59
N ILE A 307 8.14 2.98 17.88
CA ILE A 307 8.27 4.43 18.10
C ILE A 307 9.18 4.70 19.29
N ALA A 308 8.95 4.03 20.43
CA ALA A 308 9.77 4.20 21.62
C ALA A 308 11.25 3.89 21.36
N ARG A 309 11.53 2.78 20.62
CA ARG A 309 12.91 2.43 20.23
C ARG A 309 13.55 3.47 19.31
N LEU A 310 12.81 4.01 18.34
CA LEU A 310 13.30 5.03 17.42
C LEU A 310 13.44 6.40 18.09
N ALA A 311 12.69 6.65 19.15
CA ALA A 311 12.78 7.90 19.92
C ALA A 311 13.92 7.93 20.91
N SER A 312 14.37 6.75 21.37
CA SER A 312 15.54 6.65 22.26
C SER A 312 16.80 7.08 21.50
N PRO A 313 17.70 7.85 22.13
CA PRO A 313 19.01 8.12 21.53
C PRO A 313 19.70 6.78 21.22
N ALA A 314 20.39 6.71 20.08
CA ALA A 314 21.30 5.59 19.81
C ALA A 314 22.37 5.57 20.91
N LEU A 315 22.43 4.45 21.64
CA LEU A 315 23.48 4.20 22.63
C LEU A 315 24.84 4.12 21.93
#